data_30cc39fa2a6c6ab734031190c7d6a61b
#
_entry.id   30cc39fa2a6c6ab734031190c7d6a61b
#
_cell.length_a   1.000
_cell.length_b   1.000
_cell.length_c   1.000
_cell.angle_alpha   90.00
_cell.angle_beta   90.00
_cell.angle_gamma   90.00
#
_symmetry.space_group_name_H-M   'P 1'
#
loop_
_entity.id
_entity.type
_entity.pdbx_description
1 polymer ?
#
loop_
_entity_poly.entity_id
_entity_poly.type
_entity_poly.pdbx_seq_one_letter_code
_entity_poly.pdbx_strand_id
1 'polypeptide(L)'
;MPKYRIRSDRSQVWIEARSSLHPIHGEGKGLEGVVEAAVTDGRLDLNGDTLIRLELPVDQLKSGKAMEDAELLRRVDARKFPTIRGVTTEVKEINAGRYRVSGDLTFHGVTRAVEGEVSVSMPDGDKTIVLEGEQTFDIRDFGVQPPKILMLKVHPDVKVRVRVVAEQEA
;
A
#
# COMPACT_ATOMS: atom_id res chain seq x y z
N MET A 1 9.25 20.29 -8.84
CA MET A 1 8.60 19.10 -9.42
C MET A 1 7.09 19.17 -9.22
N PRO A 2 6.32 18.70 -10.20
CA PRO A 2 4.88 18.60 -10.02
C PRO A 2 4.53 17.70 -8.82
N LYS A 3 3.49 18.11 -8.12
CA LYS A 3 2.98 17.39 -6.97
C LYS A 3 1.60 16.84 -7.29
N TYR A 4 1.42 15.58 -7.04
CA TYR A 4 0.17 14.87 -7.25
C TYR A 4 -0.38 14.44 -5.91
N ARG A 5 -1.65 14.75 -5.66
CA ARG A 5 -2.32 14.33 -4.44
C ARG A 5 -3.07 13.04 -4.69
N ILE A 6 -2.90 12.08 -3.79
CA ILE A 6 -3.62 10.82 -3.88
C ILE A 6 -5.10 11.06 -3.61
N ARG A 7 -5.93 10.55 -4.51
CA ARG A 7 -7.38 10.59 -4.38
C ARG A 7 -7.85 9.34 -3.66
N SER A 8 -8.21 9.51 -2.40
CA SER A 8 -8.66 8.39 -1.56
C SER A 8 -9.94 7.73 -2.08
N ASP A 9 -10.82 8.52 -2.70
CA ASP A 9 -12.07 8.03 -3.28
C ASP A 9 -11.89 7.22 -4.57
N ARG A 10 -10.69 7.24 -5.17
CA ARG A 10 -10.36 6.52 -6.41
C ARG A 10 -9.23 5.51 -6.22
N SER A 11 -8.66 5.46 -5.03
CA SER A 11 -7.57 4.55 -4.68
C SER A 11 -8.10 3.43 -3.79
N GLN A 12 -7.48 2.26 -3.85
CA GLN A 12 -7.91 1.11 -3.08
C GLN A 12 -6.76 0.17 -2.76
N VAL A 13 -6.86 -0.46 -1.60
CA VAL A 13 -5.96 -1.51 -1.16
C VAL A 13 -6.78 -2.78 -0.97
N TRP A 14 -6.28 -3.90 -1.51
CA TRP A 14 -6.86 -5.23 -1.29
C TRP A 14 -5.86 -6.07 -0.56
N ILE A 15 -6.33 -6.81 0.43
CA ILE A 15 -5.50 -7.74 1.18
C ILE A 15 -6.09 -9.13 1.12
N GLU A 16 -5.21 -10.13 1.02
CA GLU A 16 -5.60 -11.52 1.05
C GLU A 16 -4.66 -12.27 2.00
N ALA A 17 -5.24 -12.90 2.99
CA ALA A 17 -4.55 -13.78 3.92
C ALA A 17 -5.10 -15.19 3.75
N ARG A 18 -4.29 -16.20 4.07
CA ARG A 18 -4.73 -17.59 4.08
C ARG A 18 -5.01 -18.06 5.49
N SER A 19 -5.98 -18.94 5.63
CA SER A 19 -6.24 -19.61 6.89
C SER A 19 -6.31 -21.12 6.68
N SER A 20 -6.46 -21.87 7.77
CA SER A 20 -6.56 -23.32 7.73
C SER A 20 -7.77 -23.85 6.99
N LEU A 21 -8.81 -23.03 6.77
CA LEU A 21 -10.06 -23.44 6.11
C LEU A 21 -10.33 -22.71 4.81
N HIS A 22 -10.09 -21.40 4.75
CA HIS A 22 -10.40 -20.57 3.57
C HIS A 22 -9.54 -19.32 3.53
N PRO A 23 -9.40 -18.69 2.35
CA PRO A 23 -8.76 -17.39 2.27
C PRO A 23 -9.60 -16.32 2.95
N ILE A 24 -8.92 -15.30 3.48
CA ILE A 24 -9.53 -14.14 4.10
C ILE A 24 -9.23 -12.95 3.20
N HIS A 25 -10.28 -12.28 2.73
CA HIS A 25 -10.15 -11.10 1.87
C HIS A 25 -10.54 -9.85 2.65
N GLY A 26 -9.78 -8.79 2.44
CA GLY A 26 -10.10 -7.49 3.01
C GLY A 26 -9.81 -6.38 2.02
N GLU A 27 -10.38 -5.23 2.31
CA GLU A 27 -10.18 -4.01 1.53
C GLU A 27 -9.86 -2.85 2.45
N GLY A 28 -9.01 -1.93 1.95
CA GLY A 28 -8.70 -0.69 2.65
C GLY A 28 -9.09 0.49 1.80
N LYS A 29 -9.78 1.45 2.42
CA LYS A 29 -10.13 2.73 1.82
C LYS A 29 -9.49 3.84 2.63
N GLY A 30 -9.52 5.06 2.11
CA GLY A 30 -8.93 6.19 2.83
C GLY A 30 -7.42 6.31 2.67
N LEU A 31 -6.85 5.70 1.62
CA LEU A 31 -5.44 5.88 1.29
C LEU A 31 -5.18 7.35 0.96
N GLU A 32 -4.22 7.96 1.66
CA GLU A 32 -3.82 9.35 1.48
C GLU A 32 -2.34 9.46 1.19
N GLY A 33 -1.93 10.59 0.65
CA GLY A 33 -0.52 10.88 0.44
C GLY A 33 -0.27 11.72 -0.79
N VAL A 34 0.98 11.74 -1.20
CA VAL A 34 1.44 12.56 -2.32
C VAL A 34 2.42 11.78 -3.19
N VAL A 35 2.44 12.14 -4.47
CA VAL A 35 3.46 11.71 -5.41
C VAL A 35 4.11 13.00 -5.94
N GLU A 36 5.40 13.16 -5.71
CA GLU A 36 6.20 14.23 -6.30
C GLU A 36 7.06 13.63 -7.39
N ALA A 37 6.78 13.97 -8.63
CA ALA A 37 7.45 13.39 -9.77
C ALA A 37 7.40 14.32 -10.97
N ALA A 38 8.49 14.37 -11.71
CA ALA A 38 8.48 14.94 -13.04
C ALA A 38 7.96 13.91 -14.02
N VAL A 39 7.17 14.34 -14.98
CA VAL A 39 6.55 13.48 -15.98
C VAL A 39 6.90 14.02 -17.36
N THR A 40 7.38 13.14 -18.25
CA THR A 40 7.71 13.48 -19.64
C THR A 40 7.19 12.37 -20.55
N ASP A 41 6.35 12.73 -21.51
CA ASP A 41 5.82 11.79 -22.52
C ASP A 41 5.14 10.56 -21.93
N GLY A 42 4.33 10.76 -20.88
CA GLY A 42 3.61 9.68 -20.19
C GLY A 42 4.46 8.76 -19.33
N ARG A 43 5.67 9.17 -19.01
CA ARG A 43 6.65 8.41 -18.22
C ARG A 43 7.16 9.25 -17.06
N LEU A 44 7.54 8.58 -15.98
CA LEU A 44 8.23 9.25 -14.88
C LEU A 44 9.64 9.64 -15.35
N ASP A 45 10.00 10.90 -15.13
CA ASP A 45 11.34 11.39 -15.36
C ASP A 45 12.17 11.16 -14.09
N LEU A 46 13.03 10.16 -14.12
CA LEU A 46 13.84 9.75 -12.97
C LEU A 46 15.13 10.56 -12.81
N ASN A 47 15.35 11.59 -13.64
CA ASN A 47 16.47 12.52 -13.47
C ASN A 47 16.26 13.46 -12.28
N GLY A 48 15.02 13.58 -11.79
CA GLY A 48 14.69 14.28 -10.56
C GLY A 48 14.41 13.32 -9.43
N ASP A 49 14.21 13.86 -8.22
CA ASP A 49 13.91 13.07 -7.04
C ASP A 49 12.42 12.70 -6.99
N THR A 50 12.09 11.49 -7.42
CA THR A 50 10.72 10.98 -7.30
C THR A 50 10.46 10.57 -5.85
N LEU A 51 9.39 11.11 -5.26
CA LEU A 51 8.98 10.78 -3.90
C LEU A 51 7.53 10.35 -3.89
N ILE A 52 7.27 9.19 -3.32
CA ILE A 52 5.92 8.70 -3.08
C ILE A 52 5.77 8.49 -1.58
N ARG A 53 4.76 9.10 -1.02
CA ARG A 53 4.44 8.98 0.41
C ARG A 53 2.99 8.57 0.54
N LEU A 54 2.76 7.45 1.22
CA LEU A 54 1.44 6.85 1.39
C LEU A 54 1.12 6.70 2.88
N GLU A 55 -0.14 6.91 3.23
CA GLU A 55 -0.67 6.62 4.56
C GLU A 55 -2.02 5.94 4.43
N LEU A 56 -2.22 4.90 5.23
CA LEU A 56 -3.49 4.18 5.30
C LEU A 56 -3.87 3.98 6.77
N PRO A 57 -5.06 4.46 7.19
CA PRO A 57 -5.54 4.15 8.53
C PRO A 57 -5.82 2.66 8.66
N VAL A 58 -5.32 2.05 9.73
CA VAL A 58 -5.48 0.61 9.98
C VAL A 58 -6.96 0.24 10.13
N ASP A 59 -7.76 1.11 10.74
CA ASP A 59 -9.19 0.88 10.96
C ASP A 59 -10.03 0.90 9.67
N GLN A 60 -9.43 1.29 8.55
CA GLN A 60 -10.07 1.23 7.23
C GLN A 60 -9.88 -0.12 6.53
N LEU A 61 -9.06 -1.01 7.10
CA LEU A 61 -8.91 -2.37 6.59
C LEU A 61 -10.07 -3.22 7.09
N LYS A 62 -10.91 -3.70 6.19
CA LYS A 62 -12.14 -4.43 6.53
C LYS A 62 -12.33 -5.65 5.65
N SER A 63 -12.66 -6.76 6.29
CA SER A 63 -13.02 -8.01 5.60
C SER A 63 -14.52 -8.13 5.34
N GLY A 64 -15.33 -7.27 5.95
CA GLY A 64 -16.78 -7.39 5.94
C GLY A 64 -17.32 -8.29 7.06
N LYS A 65 -16.44 -8.87 7.87
CA LYS A 65 -16.80 -9.70 9.03
C LYS A 65 -16.30 -9.01 10.30
N ALA A 66 -17.23 -8.58 11.14
CA ALA A 66 -16.92 -7.76 12.32
C ALA A 66 -15.93 -8.42 13.26
N MET A 67 -16.00 -9.75 13.42
CA MET A 67 -15.13 -10.50 14.31
C MET A 67 -13.68 -10.52 13.82
N GLU A 68 -13.49 -10.73 12.51
CA GLU A 68 -12.17 -10.68 11.89
C GLU A 68 -11.57 -9.28 11.98
N ASP A 69 -12.39 -8.26 11.73
CA ASP A 69 -11.95 -6.86 11.75
C ASP A 69 -11.55 -6.42 13.15
N ALA A 70 -12.32 -6.81 14.16
CA ALA A 70 -11.99 -6.52 15.56
C ALA A 70 -10.70 -7.22 16.00
N GLU A 71 -10.50 -8.47 15.58
CA GLU A 71 -9.28 -9.22 15.90
C GLU A 71 -8.04 -8.58 15.25
N LEU A 72 -8.16 -8.11 14.01
CA LEU A 72 -7.07 -7.40 13.35
C LEU A 72 -6.67 -6.16 14.13
N LEU A 73 -7.62 -5.30 14.48
CA LEU A 73 -7.35 -4.05 15.21
C LEU A 73 -6.68 -4.33 16.57
N ARG A 74 -7.08 -5.40 17.24
CA ARG A 74 -6.48 -5.81 18.49
C ARG A 74 -5.05 -6.31 18.31
N ARG A 75 -4.81 -7.15 17.30
CA ARG A 75 -3.49 -7.76 17.04
C ARG A 75 -2.45 -6.74 16.62
N VAL A 76 -2.84 -5.76 15.84
CA VAL A 76 -1.93 -4.71 15.39
C VAL A 76 -1.85 -3.52 16.35
N ASP A 77 -2.58 -3.58 17.46
CA ASP A 77 -2.66 -2.50 18.45
C ASP A 77 -2.97 -1.15 17.78
N ALA A 78 -4.12 -1.11 17.13
CA ALA A 78 -4.51 0.03 16.29
C ALA A 78 -4.66 1.34 17.07
N ARG A 79 -4.90 1.29 18.38
CA ARG A 79 -4.95 2.49 19.22
C ARG A 79 -3.59 3.14 19.34
N LYS A 80 -2.55 2.34 19.46
CA LYS A 80 -1.17 2.80 19.60
C LYS A 80 -0.54 3.06 18.22
N PHE A 81 -0.87 2.23 17.23
CA PHE A 81 -0.31 2.30 15.88
C PHE A 81 -1.43 2.42 14.85
N PRO A 82 -2.08 3.60 14.75
CA PRO A 82 -3.30 3.74 13.95
C PRO A 82 -3.08 3.81 12.44
N THR A 83 -1.83 4.00 11.99
CA THR A 83 -1.55 4.30 10.58
C THR A 83 -0.43 3.42 10.04
N ILE A 84 -0.63 2.93 8.81
CA ILE A 84 0.41 2.29 8.02
C ILE A 84 1.01 3.37 7.11
N ARG A 85 2.34 3.46 7.04
CA ARG A 85 3.04 4.48 6.25
C ARG A 85 4.06 3.85 5.32
N GLY A 86 4.15 4.40 4.13
CA GLY A 86 5.17 4.03 3.18
C GLY A 86 5.82 5.27 2.57
N VAL A 87 7.14 5.26 2.45
CA VAL A 87 7.90 6.34 1.82
C VAL A 87 8.94 5.73 0.91
N THR A 88 8.97 6.14 -0.35
CA THR A 88 9.98 5.64 -1.29
C THR A 88 11.36 6.17 -0.96
N THR A 89 12.36 5.31 -1.15
CA THR A 89 13.77 5.69 -1.08
C THR A 89 14.42 5.67 -2.45
N GLU A 90 13.91 4.84 -3.35
CA GLU A 90 14.46 4.73 -4.70
C GLU A 90 13.38 4.23 -5.68
N VAL A 91 13.40 4.78 -6.89
CA VAL A 91 12.54 4.34 -7.99
C VAL A 91 13.42 4.14 -9.23
N LYS A 92 13.33 2.95 -9.83
CA LYS A 92 14.09 2.60 -11.05
C LYS A 92 13.13 2.10 -12.13
N GLU A 93 13.34 2.52 -13.36
CA GLU A 93 12.60 1.98 -14.49
C GLU A 93 13.13 0.59 -14.85
N ILE A 94 12.24 -0.38 -15.00
CA ILE A 94 12.57 -1.74 -15.47
C ILE A 94 12.38 -1.81 -16.98
N ASN A 95 11.21 -1.37 -17.43
CA ASN A 95 10.87 -1.24 -18.85
C ASN A 95 9.72 -0.23 -18.95
N ALA A 96 9.24 0.02 -20.16
CA ALA A 96 8.20 1.04 -20.38
C ALA A 96 6.96 0.77 -19.51
N GLY A 97 6.65 1.71 -18.62
CA GLY A 97 5.50 1.65 -17.74
C GLY A 97 5.67 0.77 -16.50
N ARG A 98 6.83 0.15 -16.29
CA ARG A 98 7.10 -0.66 -15.10
C ARG A 98 8.32 -0.16 -14.37
N TYR A 99 8.19 -0.09 -13.06
CA TYR A 99 9.22 0.46 -12.18
C TYR A 99 9.44 -0.45 -10.99
N ARG A 100 10.69 -0.50 -10.52
CA ARG A 100 11.02 -1.09 -9.23
C ARG A 100 11.07 0.02 -8.20
N VAL A 101 10.32 -0.15 -7.12
CA VAL A 101 10.21 0.83 -6.06
C VAL A 101 10.77 0.22 -4.78
N SER A 102 11.70 0.91 -4.18
CA SER A 102 12.22 0.57 -2.85
C SER A 102 11.76 1.65 -1.88
N GLY A 103 11.49 1.27 -0.65
CA GLY A 103 11.03 2.22 0.34
C GLY A 103 11.02 1.66 1.74
N ASP A 104 10.63 2.52 2.67
CA ASP A 104 10.42 2.15 4.06
C ASP A 104 8.94 2.03 4.34
N LEU A 105 8.53 0.86 4.83
CA LEU A 105 7.17 0.60 5.24
C LEU A 105 7.12 0.52 6.76
N THR A 106 6.26 1.33 7.37
CA THR A 106 6.04 1.34 8.81
C THR A 106 4.66 0.79 9.11
N PHE A 107 4.65 -0.28 9.87
CA PHE A 107 3.44 -0.96 10.30
C PHE A 107 3.66 -1.50 11.70
N HIS A 108 2.66 -1.33 12.58
CA HIS A 108 2.76 -1.78 13.96
C HIS A 108 3.97 -1.18 14.71
N GLY A 109 4.33 0.06 14.37
CA GLY A 109 5.48 0.75 14.94
C GLY A 109 6.85 0.23 14.47
N VAL A 110 6.88 -0.72 13.56
CA VAL A 110 8.12 -1.31 13.01
C VAL A 110 8.32 -0.83 11.58
N THR A 111 9.51 -0.30 11.30
CA THR A 111 9.88 0.13 9.96
C THR A 111 10.80 -0.88 9.31
N ARG A 112 10.45 -1.31 8.11
CA ARG A 112 11.24 -2.26 7.32
C ARG A 112 11.45 -1.72 5.91
N ALA A 113 12.65 -1.95 5.38
CA ALA A 113 12.92 -1.72 3.98
C ALA A 113 12.19 -2.76 3.15
N VAL A 114 11.43 -2.32 2.15
CA VAL A 114 10.67 -3.19 1.26
C VAL A 114 10.95 -2.80 -0.18
N GLU A 115 10.72 -3.73 -1.09
CA GLU A 115 10.92 -3.53 -2.52
C GLU A 115 9.83 -4.25 -3.29
N GLY A 116 9.36 -3.64 -4.37
CA GLY A 116 8.35 -4.24 -5.22
C GLY A 116 8.31 -3.59 -6.59
N GLU A 117 7.55 -4.20 -7.48
CA GLU A 117 7.34 -3.67 -8.81
C GLU A 117 5.97 -3.02 -8.92
N VAL A 118 5.91 -1.90 -9.61
CA VAL A 118 4.67 -1.19 -9.89
C VAL A 118 4.55 -0.90 -11.37
N SER A 119 3.31 -0.91 -11.86
CA SER A 119 3.00 -0.37 -13.16
C SER A 119 2.51 1.07 -12.99
N VAL A 120 2.89 1.92 -13.93
CA VAL A 120 2.52 3.34 -13.95
C VAL A 120 1.81 3.64 -15.26
N SER A 121 0.64 4.26 -15.18
CA SER A 121 -0.08 4.73 -16.35
C SER A 121 -0.56 6.16 -16.12
N MET A 122 -0.79 6.88 -17.21
CA MET A 122 -1.22 8.27 -17.18
C MET A 122 -2.36 8.46 -18.17
N PRO A 123 -3.60 8.12 -17.74
CA PRO A 123 -4.75 8.11 -18.66
C PRO A 123 -5.17 9.50 -19.16
N ASP A 124 -4.83 10.57 -18.43
CA ASP A 124 -5.16 11.95 -18.77
C ASP A 124 -3.90 12.77 -19.07
N GLY A 125 -2.97 12.21 -19.84
CA GLY A 125 -1.69 12.86 -20.06
C GLY A 125 -0.91 12.91 -18.75
N ASP A 126 -0.38 14.09 -18.43
CA ASP A 126 0.41 14.28 -17.20
C ASP A 126 -0.40 14.76 -15.99
N LYS A 127 -1.73 14.78 -16.08
CA LYS A 127 -2.61 15.27 -15.01
C LYS A 127 -2.89 14.21 -13.95
N THR A 128 -2.89 12.94 -14.31
CA THR A 128 -3.22 11.85 -13.44
C THR A 128 -2.18 10.74 -13.54
N ILE A 129 -1.69 10.28 -12.39
CA ILE A 129 -0.79 9.12 -12.31
C ILE A 129 -1.55 7.99 -11.66
N VAL A 130 -1.55 6.81 -12.28
CA VAL A 130 -2.12 5.59 -11.72
C VAL A 130 -0.98 4.61 -11.48
N LEU A 131 -0.83 4.20 -10.22
CA LEU A 131 0.16 3.21 -9.78
C LEU A 131 -0.56 1.94 -9.36
N GLU A 132 -0.13 0.79 -9.87
CA GLU A 132 -0.66 -0.50 -9.45
C GLU A 132 0.49 -1.43 -9.10
N GLY A 133 0.35 -2.12 -7.98
CA GLY A 133 1.36 -3.07 -7.52
C GLY A 133 0.80 -4.13 -6.63
N GLU A 134 1.57 -5.20 -6.48
CA GLU A 134 1.22 -6.33 -5.65
C GLU A 134 2.48 -6.85 -4.97
N GLN A 135 2.38 -7.18 -3.68
CA GLN A 135 3.48 -7.71 -2.91
C GLN A 135 2.95 -8.58 -1.78
N THR A 136 3.69 -9.61 -1.44
CA THR A 136 3.38 -10.46 -0.28
C THR A 136 4.32 -10.10 0.86
N PHE A 137 3.73 -9.91 2.04
CA PHE A 137 4.45 -9.56 3.26
C PHE A 137 4.25 -10.64 4.32
N ASP A 138 5.28 -10.91 5.10
CA ASP A 138 5.17 -11.69 6.32
C ASP A 138 4.94 -10.71 7.48
N ILE A 139 3.75 -10.75 8.09
CA ILE A 139 3.40 -9.80 9.14
C ILE A 139 4.26 -9.94 10.39
N ARG A 140 4.94 -11.08 10.57
CA ARG A 140 5.86 -11.28 11.68
C ARG A 140 7.10 -10.40 11.57
N ASP A 141 7.45 -9.97 10.36
CA ASP A 141 8.55 -9.01 10.15
C ASP A 141 8.25 -7.66 10.80
N PHE A 142 6.97 -7.37 11.05
CA PHE A 142 6.51 -6.16 11.74
C PHE A 142 6.09 -6.42 13.17
N GLY A 143 6.47 -7.57 13.73
CA GLY A 143 6.16 -7.91 15.11
C GLY A 143 4.72 -8.30 15.35
N VAL A 144 3.96 -8.58 14.30
CA VAL A 144 2.55 -8.99 14.43
C VAL A 144 2.46 -10.51 14.39
N GLN A 145 1.84 -11.08 15.42
CA GLN A 145 1.55 -12.51 15.43
C GLN A 145 0.28 -12.78 14.61
N PRO A 146 0.26 -13.85 13.80
CA PRO A 146 -0.93 -14.19 13.05
C PRO A 146 -2.14 -14.35 13.98
N PRO A 147 -3.28 -13.73 13.66
CA PRO A 147 -4.46 -13.85 14.50
C PRO A 147 -5.04 -15.25 14.48
N LYS A 148 -5.67 -15.64 15.61
CA LYS A 148 -6.52 -16.82 15.67
C LYS A 148 -7.95 -16.33 15.76
N ILE A 149 -8.76 -16.73 14.80
CA ILE A 149 -10.17 -16.33 14.75
C ILE A 149 -10.99 -17.61 14.92
N LEU A 150 -11.57 -17.80 16.11
CA LEU A 150 -12.26 -19.04 16.49
C LEU A 150 -11.32 -20.25 16.34
N MET A 151 -11.67 -21.20 15.48
CA MET A 151 -10.83 -22.38 15.19
C MET A 151 -9.91 -22.17 13.98
N LEU A 152 -9.94 -20.98 13.36
CA LEU A 152 -9.11 -20.68 12.20
C LEU A 152 -7.70 -20.29 12.59
N LYS A 153 -6.74 -20.95 11.99
CA LYS A 153 -5.33 -20.57 12.08
C LYS A 153 -4.97 -19.76 10.85
N VAL A 154 -4.63 -18.48 11.03
CA VAL A 154 -4.27 -17.59 9.96
C VAL A 154 -2.76 -17.69 9.69
N HIS A 155 -2.39 -17.79 8.42
CA HIS A 155 -0.99 -17.82 8.00
C HIS A 155 -0.37 -16.41 8.07
N PRO A 156 0.94 -16.31 8.29
CA PRO A 156 1.60 -15.00 8.43
C PRO A 156 1.77 -14.23 7.12
N ASP A 157 1.67 -14.90 5.98
CA ASP A 157 1.86 -14.26 4.68
C ASP A 157 0.58 -13.57 4.24
N VAL A 158 0.70 -12.27 3.95
CA VAL A 158 -0.42 -11.44 3.49
C VAL A 158 -0.06 -10.84 2.15
N LYS A 159 -0.91 -11.09 1.17
CA LYS A 159 -0.78 -10.52 -0.17
C LYS A 159 -1.51 -9.18 -0.20
N VAL A 160 -0.81 -8.14 -0.61
CA VAL A 160 -1.34 -6.79 -0.70
C VAL A 160 -1.29 -6.34 -2.15
N ARG A 161 -2.43 -5.91 -2.67
CA ARG A 161 -2.53 -5.26 -3.97
C ARG A 161 -3.02 -3.85 -3.78
N VAL A 162 -2.41 -2.91 -4.47
CA VAL A 162 -2.76 -1.49 -4.34
C VAL A 162 -2.99 -0.87 -5.71
N ARG A 163 -3.99 -0.02 -5.77
CA ARG A 163 -4.22 0.89 -6.89
C ARG A 163 -4.27 2.30 -6.34
N VAL A 164 -3.32 3.11 -6.76
CA VAL A 164 -3.19 4.50 -6.33
C VAL A 164 -3.52 5.40 -7.50
N VAL A 165 -4.45 6.30 -7.31
CA VAL A 165 -4.79 7.34 -8.29
C VAL A 165 -4.41 8.68 -7.68
N ALA A 166 -3.49 9.39 -8.34
CA ALA A 166 -3.01 10.69 -7.88
C ALA A 166 -3.24 11.73 -8.97
N GLU A 167 -3.77 12.88 -8.58
CA GLU A 167 -4.07 13.98 -9.48
C GLU A 167 -3.18 15.17 -9.20
N GLN A 168 -2.73 15.83 -10.26
CA GLN A 168 -1.84 16.98 -10.17
C GLN A 168 -2.54 18.12 -9.40
N GLU A 169 -1.83 18.67 -8.44
CA GLU A 169 -2.28 19.85 -7.71
C GLU A 169 -2.15 21.09 -8.61
N ALA A 170 -3.15 21.93 -8.52
CA ALA A 170 -3.17 23.22 -9.23
C ALA A 170 -2.15 24.21 -8.62
#